data_fc626e3106cffab9c595527502d210f5
#
_entry.id   fc626e3106cffab9c595527502d210f5
#
_cell.length_a   1.000
_cell.length_b   1.000
_cell.length_c   1.000
_cell.angle_alpha   90.00
_cell.angle_beta   90.00
_cell.angle_gamma   90.00
#
_symmetry.space_group_name_H-M   'P 1'
#
loop_
_entity.id
_entity.type
_entity.pdbx_description
1 polymer ?
#
loop_
_entity_poly.entity_id
_entity_poly.type
_entity_poly.pdbx_seq_one_letter_code
_entity_poly.pdbx_strand_id
1 'polypeptide(L)'
;MSKALNKRFSENPFIKDLIIPVKNKQVRISRLGEDNNIMINQSTGEVLGGTSVVTYKKVDSDNFIKLFTQNIKLAFELTQAGQKALFVLFWAVQNKTNNDLVLLDQYTLNDFINENKGLTISLPTFKRGLGELVKSQILAMNKRKGFYYINPNFVFNGDRVAFTTVLEMNKSSHKDK
;
A
#
# COMPACT_ATOMS: atom_id res chain seq x y z
N MET A 1 -16.26 23.73 13.68
CA MET A 1 -15.84 22.49 12.96
C MET A 1 -14.39 22.48 12.43
N SER A 2 -13.53 23.40 12.86
CA SER A 2 -12.16 23.58 12.31
C SER A 2 -11.03 22.79 13.02
N LYS A 3 -11.26 22.21 14.20
CA LYS A 3 -10.17 21.54 14.98
C LYS A 3 -9.77 20.14 14.50
N ALA A 4 -10.62 19.44 13.75
CA ALA A 4 -10.35 18.06 13.30
C ALA A 4 -9.34 18.01 12.12
N LEU A 5 -9.26 19.05 11.30
CA LEU A 5 -8.39 19.11 10.11
C LEU A 5 -6.90 19.21 10.43
N ASN A 6 -6.51 19.65 11.64
CA ASN A 6 -5.10 19.87 12.01
C ASN A 6 -4.53 18.78 12.94
N LYS A 7 -5.28 17.69 13.18
CA LYS A 7 -4.80 16.60 14.03
C LYS A 7 -3.66 15.85 13.33
N ARG A 8 -2.54 15.71 14.05
CA ARG A 8 -1.36 14.98 13.58
C ARG A 8 -1.18 13.70 14.38
N PHE A 9 -0.76 12.66 13.69
CA PHE A 9 -0.68 11.32 14.23
C PHE A 9 0.77 10.84 14.30
N SER A 10 1.12 10.05 15.31
CA SER A 10 2.41 9.34 15.42
C SER A 10 2.38 7.99 14.70
N GLU A 11 1.22 7.40 14.58
CA GLU A 11 0.96 6.13 13.89
C GLU A 11 -0.19 6.33 12.92
N ASN A 12 -0.32 5.42 11.94
CA ASN A 12 -1.40 5.48 10.97
C ASN A 12 -2.76 5.22 11.66
N PRO A 13 -3.67 6.22 11.69
CA PRO A 13 -4.95 6.08 12.38
C PRO A 13 -5.91 5.11 11.67
N PHE A 14 -5.68 4.82 10.38
CA PHE A 14 -6.57 3.96 9.58
C PHE A 14 -6.35 2.47 9.79
N ILE A 15 -5.25 2.06 10.44
CA ILE A 15 -4.92 0.63 10.63
C ILE A 15 -5.78 0.00 11.71
N LYS A 16 -6.19 0.75 12.73
CA LYS A 16 -6.97 0.21 13.86
C LYS A 16 -8.32 -0.37 13.44
N ASP A 17 -8.93 0.24 12.41
CA ASP A 17 -10.25 -0.14 11.91
C ASP A 17 -10.15 -0.78 10.51
N LEU A 18 -8.95 -1.28 10.15
CA LEU A 18 -8.70 -1.87 8.84
C LEU A 18 -9.32 -3.27 8.76
N ILE A 19 -10.36 -3.41 7.95
CA ILE A 19 -10.96 -4.70 7.62
C ILE A 19 -10.44 -5.15 6.25
N ILE A 20 -9.65 -6.24 6.23
CA ILE A 20 -9.14 -6.82 5.01
C ILE A 20 -9.94 -8.09 4.69
N PRO A 21 -10.75 -8.13 3.62
CA PRO A 21 -11.40 -9.36 3.21
C PRO A 21 -10.35 -10.35 2.70
N VAL A 22 -10.14 -11.42 3.46
CA VAL A 22 -9.21 -12.50 3.11
C VAL A 22 -10.00 -13.61 2.43
N LYS A 23 -9.62 -13.93 1.19
CA LYS A 23 -10.08 -15.14 0.49
C LYS A 23 -8.96 -16.17 0.57
N ASN A 24 -9.25 -17.33 1.15
CA ASN A 24 -8.36 -18.48 1.08
C ASN A 24 -8.29 -18.94 -0.38
N LYS A 25 -7.23 -18.59 -1.06
CA LYS A 25 -6.87 -19.23 -2.33
C LYS A 25 -6.25 -20.56 -1.99
N GLN A 26 -6.95 -21.65 -2.27
CA GLN A 26 -6.31 -22.94 -2.42
C GLN A 26 -5.38 -22.85 -3.63
N VAL A 27 -4.09 -22.78 -3.37
CA VAL A 27 -3.09 -23.01 -4.41
C VAL A 27 -3.14 -24.51 -4.67
N ARG A 28 -3.77 -24.94 -5.77
CA ARG A 28 -3.57 -26.27 -6.28
C ARG A 28 -2.09 -26.35 -6.69
N ILE A 29 -1.31 -27.05 -5.90
CA ILE A 29 0.00 -27.53 -6.35
C ILE A 29 -0.36 -28.54 -7.44
N SER A 30 -0.18 -28.17 -8.71
CA SER A 30 -0.34 -29.11 -9.80
C SER A 30 0.74 -30.17 -9.61
N ARG A 31 0.31 -31.42 -9.45
CA ARG A 31 1.22 -32.54 -9.48
C ARG A 31 1.85 -32.57 -10.87
N LEU A 32 3.15 -32.38 -10.96
CA LEU A 32 3.89 -32.58 -12.18
C LEU A 32 4.01 -34.10 -12.39
N GLY A 33 3.22 -34.61 -13.36
CA GLY A 33 3.21 -36.00 -13.76
C GLY A 33 2.20 -36.88 -13.02
N GLU A 34 1.88 -38.01 -13.61
CA GLU A 34 1.00 -39.05 -13.06
C GLU A 34 1.62 -39.76 -11.86
N ASP A 35 2.94 -39.66 -11.67
CA ASP A 35 3.69 -40.28 -10.59
C ASP A 35 3.93 -39.30 -9.44
N ASN A 36 3.70 -39.77 -8.22
CA ASN A 36 4.03 -39.05 -6.99
C ASN A 36 5.56 -38.89 -6.89
N ASN A 37 6.11 -37.75 -7.30
CA ASN A 37 7.51 -37.46 -7.09
C ASN A 37 7.77 -37.27 -5.58
N ILE A 38 8.32 -38.27 -4.95
CA ILE A 38 8.79 -38.28 -3.57
C ILE A 38 10.30 -38.16 -3.57
N MET A 39 10.82 -37.26 -2.73
CA MET A 39 12.27 -37.27 -2.45
C MET A 39 12.62 -38.45 -1.56
N ILE A 40 13.48 -39.30 -2.05
CA ILE A 40 14.04 -40.43 -1.31
C ILE A 40 15.52 -40.16 -1.03
N ASN A 41 15.92 -40.31 0.20
CA ASN A 41 17.35 -40.35 0.54
C ASN A 41 17.96 -41.59 -0.10
N GLN A 42 18.82 -41.42 -1.11
CA GLN A 42 19.42 -42.53 -1.85
C GLN A 42 20.31 -43.44 -1.01
N SER A 43 20.81 -42.97 0.13
CA SER A 43 21.66 -43.76 1.02
C SER A 43 20.88 -44.54 2.09
N THR A 44 19.73 -44.05 2.52
CA THR A 44 18.92 -44.68 3.58
C THR A 44 17.60 -45.27 3.08
N GLY A 45 17.16 -44.93 1.88
CA GLY A 45 15.86 -45.31 1.35
C GLY A 45 14.66 -44.61 2.01
N GLU A 46 14.89 -43.70 2.93
CA GLU A 46 13.81 -42.98 3.63
C GLU A 46 13.13 -41.92 2.75
N VAL A 47 11.82 -41.85 2.85
CA VAL A 47 11.01 -40.82 2.18
C VAL A 47 11.13 -39.52 2.96
N LEU A 48 11.78 -38.51 2.35
CA LEU A 48 12.03 -37.21 2.97
C LEU A 48 10.84 -36.21 2.81
N GLY A 49 9.76 -36.63 2.14
CA GLY A 49 8.56 -35.80 1.92
C GLY A 49 8.32 -35.47 0.46
N GLY A 50 7.25 -34.71 0.20
CA GLY A 50 6.88 -34.27 -1.14
C GLY A 50 7.73 -33.12 -1.64
N THR A 51 8.13 -33.14 -2.91
CA THR A 51 8.81 -32.03 -3.57
C THR A 51 7.85 -30.87 -3.82
N SER A 52 8.14 -29.69 -3.31
CA SER A 52 7.46 -28.47 -3.74
C SER A 52 8.23 -27.84 -4.90
N VAL A 53 7.59 -27.70 -6.04
CA VAL A 53 8.16 -26.97 -7.17
C VAL A 53 7.82 -25.48 -6.99
N VAL A 54 8.84 -24.67 -6.71
CA VAL A 54 8.69 -23.22 -6.70
C VAL A 54 8.79 -22.72 -8.14
N THR A 55 7.66 -22.34 -8.71
CA THR A 55 7.63 -21.74 -10.04
C THR A 55 7.74 -20.22 -9.91
N TYR A 56 8.81 -19.64 -10.43
CA TYR A 56 8.95 -18.21 -10.56
C TYR A 56 8.12 -17.73 -11.77
N LYS A 57 7.05 -17.01 -11.52
CA LYS A 57 6.27 -16.36 -12.57
C LYS A 57 6.93 -15.02 -12.89
N LYS A 58 7.25 -14.77 -14.15
CA LYS A 58 7.61 -13.43 -14.61
C LYS A 58 6.41 -12.53 -14.32
N VAL A 59 6.63 -11.45 -13.58
CA VAL A 59 5.64 -10.42 -13.30
C VAL A 59 5.97 -9.19 -14.15
N ASP A 60 4.95 -8.40 -14.45
CA ASP A 60 5.10 -7.13 -15.12
C ASP A 60 6.07 -6.24 -14.32
N SER A 61 6.97 -5.57 -15.03
CA SER A 61 7.91 -4.60 -14.47
C SER A 61 7.28 -3.24 -14.23
N ASP A 62 6.06 -3.00 -14.75
CA ASP A 62 5.38 -1.74 -14.60
C ASP A 62 4.91 -1.53 -13.16
N ASN A 63 5.10 -0.29 -12.70
CA ASN A 63 4.64 0.10 -11.37
C ASN A 63 3.11 0.21 -11.36
N PHE A 64 2.47 -0.43 -10.40
CA PHE A 64 1.02 -0.37 -10.22
C PHE A 64 0.66 -0.06 -8.77
N ILE A 65 -0.54 0.48 -8.59
CA ILE A 65 -1.16 0.67 -7.28
C ILE A 65 -2.52 -0.03 -7.25
N LYS A 66 -2.94 -0.48 -6.07
CA LYS A 66 -4.26 -1.06 -5.86
C LYS A 66 -5.20 0.01 -5.35
N LEU A 67 -6.26 0.28 -6.11
CA LEU A 67 -7.40 1.10 -5.69
C LEU A 67 -8.54 0.18 -5.25
N PHE A 68 -9.11 0.47 -4.08
CA PHE A 68 -10.19 -0.33 -3.53
C PHE A 68 -11.54 0.34 -3.85
N THR A 69 -12.30 -0.27 -4.76
CA THR A 69 -13.52 0.29 -5.34
C THR A 69 -14.60 0.63 -4.33
N GLN A 70 -14.60 -0.01 -3.15
CA GLN A 70 -15.55 0.31 -2.08
C GLN A 70 -15.47 1.76 -1.62
N ASN A 71 -14.30 2.39 -1.76
CA ASN A 71 -14.05 3.77 -1.34
C ASN A 71 -13.83 4.74 -2.51
N ILE A 72 -14.01 4.29 -3.75
CA ILE A 72 -13.79 5.12 -4.95
C ILE A 72 -14.70 6.36 -4.97
N LYS A 73 -15.89 6.28 -4.32
CA LYS A 73 -16.81 7.41 -4.19
C LYS A 73 -16.11 8.64 -3.60
N LEU A 74 -15.18 8.46 -2.66
CA LEU A 74 -14.42 9.55 -2.06
C LEU A 74 -13.63 10.35 -3.10
N ALA A 75 -13.14 9.69 -4.18
CA ALA A 75 -12.43 10.37 -5.25
C ALA A 75 -13.36 11.22 -6.13
N PHE A 76 -14.61 10.81 -6.31
CA PHE A 76 -15.60 11.58 -7.10
C PHE A 76 -16.08 12.84 -6.39
N GLU A 77 -16.01 12.89 -5.06
CA GLU A 77 -16.42 14.05 -4.27
C GLU A 77 -15.33 15.12 -4.17
N LEU A 78 -14.12 14.85 -4.70
CA LEU A 78 -13.00 15.78 -4.68
C LEU A 78 -13.20 16.90 -5.72
N THR A 79 -12.81 18.11 -5.34
CA THR A 79 -12.70 19.21 -6.30
C THR A 79 -11.52 18.96 -7.26
N GLN A 80 -11.39 19.79 -8.30
CA GLN A 80 -10.26 19.72 -9.22
C GLN A 80 -8.89 19.78 -8.51
N ALA A 81 -8.78 20.54 -7.40
CA ALA A 81 -7.55 20.59 -6.62
C ALA A 81 -7.28 19.28 -5.89
N GLY A 82 -8.32 18.67 -5.31
CA GLY A 82 -8.24 17.35 -4.67
C GLY A 82 -7.86 16.26 -5.65
N GLN A 83 -8.48 16.24 -6.84
CA GLN A 83 -8.15 15.28 -7.90
C GLN A 83 -6.70 15.41 -8.37
N LYS A 84 -6.19 16.63 -8.59
CA LYS A 84 -4.79 16.86 -8.95
C LYS A 84 -3.84 16.35 -7.86
N ALA A 85 -4.13 16.63 -6.59
CA ALA A 85 -3.33 16.12 -5.48
C ALA A 85 -3.40 14.59 -5.36
N LEU A 86 -4.55 13.98 -5.70
CA LEU A 86 -4.71 12.53 -5.74
C LEU A 86 -3.80 11.87 -6.78
N PHE A 87 -3.64 12.46 -7.96
CA PHE A 87 -2.72 11.94 -8.97
C PHE A 87 -1.25 12.02 -8.52
N VAL A 88 -0.86 13.12 -7.84
CA VAL A 88 0.48 13.21 -7.24
C VAL A 88 0.67 12.13 -6.16
N LEU A 89 -0.36 11.87 -5.35
CA LEU A 89 -0.34 10.78 -4.37
C LEU A 89 -0.14 9.42 -5.05
N PHE A 90 -0.87 9.12 -6.11
CA PHE A 90 -0.75 7.85 -6.83
C PHE A 90 0.66 7.65 -7.38
N TRP A 91 1.22 8.68 -8.01
CA TRP A 91 2.59 8.66 -8.49
C TRP A 91 3.60 8.44 -7.35
N ALA A 92 3.43 9.11 -6.21
CA ALA A 92 4.34 8.95 -5.07
C ALA A 92 4.25 7.57 -4.40
N VAL A 93 3.07 6.91 -4.45
CA VAL A 93 2.83 5.61 -3.82
C VAL A 93 3.32 4.45 -4.70
N GLN A 94 3.26 4.56 -6.04
CA GLN A 94 3.66 3.46 -6.92
C GLN A 94 5.14 3.05 -6.76
N ASN A 95 5.99 3.97 -6.31
CA ASN A 95 7.41 3.71 -6.05
C ASN A 95 7.69 3.22 -4.61
N LYS A 96 6.65 3.00 -3.79
CA LYS A 96 6.77 2.60 -2.37
C LYS A 96 5.91 1.39 -2.05
N THR A 97 6.49 0.21 -2.15
CA THR A 97 5.80 -1.04 -1.85
C THR A 97 5.71 -1.27 -0.33
N ASN A 98 4.56 -1.77 0.15
CA ASN A 98 4.30 -2.12 1.56
C ASN A 98 4.62 -0.99 2.54
N ASN A 99 4.31 0.25 2.16
CA ASN A 99 4.52 1.42 3.00
C ASN A 99 3.24 2.26 3.08
N ASP A 100 2.85 2.64 4.28
CA ASP A 100 1.68 3.46 4.56
C ASP A 100 2.02 4.94 4.78
N LEU A 101 3.32 5.30 4.72
CA LEU A 101 3.81 6.66 4.92
C LEU A 101 4.36 7.23 3.61
N VAL A 102 3.87 8.39 3.21
CA VAL A 102 4.29 9.10 2.00
C VAL A 102 4.72 10.53 2.31
N LEU A 103 5.76 11.00 1.63
CA LEU A 103 6.15 12.41 1.62
C LEU A 103 5.40 13.12 0.48
N LEU A 104 4.68 14.18 0.80
CA LEU A 104 3.94 15.01 -0.14
C LEU A 104 4.25 16.49 0.16
N ASP A 105 5.35 16.95 -0.36
CA ASP A 105 5.85 18.31 -0.20
C ASP A 105 6.07 19.00 -1.55
N GLN A 106 6.71 20.15 -1.54
CA GLN A 106 7.03 20.90 -2.76
C GLN A 106 7.99 20.14 -3.67
N TYR A 107 8.94 19.40 -3.11
CA TYR A 107 9.91 18.65 -3.90
C TYR A 107 9.22 17.49 -4.62
N THR A 108 8.40 16.73 -3.92
CA THR A 108 7.55 15.67 -4.52
C THR A 108 6.67 16.20 -5.65
N LEU A 109 6.08 17.40 -5.49
CA LEU A 109 5.29 18.03 -6.55
C LEU A 109 6.16 18.39 -7.76
N ASN A 110 7.35 18.94 -7.55
CA ASN A 110 8.27 19.31 -8.63
C ASN A 110 8.73 18.07 -9.40
N ASP A 111 9.07 16.99 -8.71
CA ASP A 111 9.48 15.73 -9.32
C ASP A 111 8.35 15.15 -10.17
N PHE A 112 7.12 15.14 -9.64
CA PHE A 112 5.94 14.72 -10.39
C PHE A 112 5.74 15.52 -11.69
N ILE A 113 5.86 16.86 -11.62
CA ILE A 113 5.70 17.73 -12.80
C ILE A 113 6.83 17.50 -13.82
N ASN A 114 8.06 17.31 -13.35
CA ASN A 114 9.22 17.08 -14.22
C ASN A 114 9.10 15.75 -15.01
N GLU A 115 8.60 14.70 -14.34
CA GLU A 115 8.38 13.41 -15.00
C GLU A 115 7.15 13.40 -15.92
N ASN A 116 6.12 14.17 -15.57
CA ASN A 116 4.87 14.22 -16.31
C ASN A 116 4.76 15.53 -17.10
N LYS A 117 5.58 15.67 -18.15
CA LYS A 117 5.65 16.87 -19.00
C LYS A 117 4.26 17.24 -19.54
N GLY A 118 3.90 18.53 -19.44
CA GLY A 118 2.59 19.05 -19.87
C GLY A 118 1.56 19.15 -18.76
N LEU A 119 1.80 18.55 -17.57
CA LEU A 119 0.95 18.78 -16.40
C LEU A 119 1.44 20.01 -15.63
N THR A 120 0.49 20.82 -15.17
CA THR A 120 0.78 22.00 -14.34
C THR A 120 -0.08 22.00 -13.09
N ILE A 121 0.59 22.07 -11.94
CA ILE A 121 -0.05 22.17 -10.64
C ILE A 121 0.71 23.22 -9.81
N SER A 122 0.05 24.32 -9.44
CA SER A 122 0.67 25.28 -8.54
C SER A 122 0.74 24.75 -7.10
N LEU A 123 1.76 25.15 -6.36
CA LEU A 123 1.94 24.75 -4.96
C LEU A 123 0.71 25.09 -4.07
N PRO A 124 0.07 26.27 -4.20
CA PRO A 124 -1.16 26.57 -3.47
C PRO A 124 -2.31 25.61 -3.81
N THR A 125 -2.49 25.26 -5.11
CA THR A 125 -3.50 24.28 -5.54
C THR A 125 -3.21 22.90 -4.94
N PHE A 126 -1.96 22.46 -4.98
CA PHE A 126 -1.53 21.19 -4.38
C PHE A 126 -1.81 21.15 -2.88
N LYS A 127 -1.40 22.19 -2.13
CA LYS A 127 -1.66 22.27 -0.67
C LYS A 127 -3.16 22.24 -0.35
N ARG A 128 -3.99 22.94 -1.13
CA ARG A 128 -5.45 22.90 -0.98
C ARG A 128 -5.97 21.49 -1.23
N GLY A 129 -5.51 20.83 -2.30
CA GLY A 129 -5.88 19.45 -2.60
C GLY A 129 -5.47 18.46 -1.51
N LEU A 130 -4.27 18.59 -0.92
CA LEU A 130 -3.87 17.78 0.23
C LEU A 130 -4.81 17.96 1.42
N GLY A 131 -5.27 19.18 1.68
CA GLY A 131 -6.28 19.45 2.70
C GLY A 131 -7.61 18.73 2.43
N GLU A 132 -8.03 18.64 1.17
CA GLU A 132 -9.21 17.87 0.77
C GLU A 132 -9.01 16.37 0.96
N LEU A 133 -7.85 15.81 0.58
CA LEU A 133 -7.53 14.40 0.79
C LEU A 133 -7.55 14.02 2.29
N VAL A 134 -7.07 14.93 3.16
CA VAL A 134 -7.15 14.74 4.61
C VAL A 134 -8.60 14.80 5.10
N LYS A 135 -9.40 15.75 4.61
CA LYS A 135 -10.82 15.88 4.96
C LYS A 135 -11.62 14.64 4.54
N SER A 136 -11.33 14.08 3.37
CA SER A 136 -11.96 12.87 2.84
C SER A 136 -11.40 11.57 3.42
N GLN A 137 -10.53 11.64 4.42
CA GLN A 137 -9.92 10.47 5.06
C GLN A 137 -9.14 9.54 4.11
N ILE A 138 -8.67 10.06 3.00
CA ILE A 138 -7.73 9.40 2.10
C ILE A 138 -6.32 9.47 2.68
N LEU A 139 -5.99 10.60 3.33
CA LEU A 139 -4.73 10.85 4.01
C LEU A 139 -4.96 11.24 5.47
N ALA A 140 -3.95 11.00 6.31
CA ALA A 140 -3.87 11.57 7.65
C ALA A 140 -2.50 12.22 7.86
N MET A 141 -2.45 13.39 8.51
CA MET A 141 -1.20 14.11 8.71
C MET A 141 -0.32 13.43 9.75
N ASN A 142 0.94 13.16 9.40
CA ASN A 142 1.95 12.73 10.35
C ASN A 142 2.42 13.89 11.23
N LYS A 143 2.98 13.61 12.41
CA LYS A 143 3.64 14.61 13.27
C LYS A 143 4.78 15.33 12.53
N ARG A 144 5.52 14.60 11.69
CA ARG A 144 6.56 15.15 10.83
C ARG A 144 5.93 15.89 9.65
N LYS A 145 6.26 17.15 9.47
CA LYS A 145 5.72 18.01 8.40
C LYS A 145 6.05 17.44 7.01
N GLY A 146 5.08 17.49 6.08
CA GLY A 146 5.21 16.96 4.73
C GLY A 146 4.91 15.48 4.61
N PHE A 147 4.94 14.71 5.71
CA PHE A 147 4.60 13.30 5.73
C PHE A 147 3.12 13.08 6.02
N TYR A 148 2.55 12.11 5.31
CA TYR A 148 1.16 11.72 5.45
C TYR A 148 1.05 10.20 5.53
N TYR A 149 0.12 9.71 6.36
CA TYR A 149 -0.32 8.34 6.35
C TYR A 149 -1.38 8.13 5.29
N ILE A 150 -1.27 7.05 4.55
CA ILE A 150 -2.22 6.63 3.52
C ILE A 150 -3.29 5.76 4.16
N ASN A 151 -4.54 5.93 3.74
CA ASN A 151 -5.60 5.00 4.10
C ASN A 151 -5.50 3.73 3.25
N PRO A 152 -5.12 2.56 3.83
CA PRO A 152 -4.95 1.33 3.07
C PRO A 152 -6.27 0.77 2.54
N ASN A 153 -7.42 1.26 3.03
CA ASN A 153 -8.73 0.92 2.49
C ASN A 153 -9.06 1.68 1.20
N PHE A 154 -8.33 2.75 0.90
CA PHE A 154 -8.53 3.54 -0.31
C PHE A 154 -7.50 3.17 -1.37
N VAL A 155 -6.21 3.27 -1.06
CA VAL A 155 -5.10 2.99 -1.97
C VAL A 155 -3.94 2.35 -1.23
N PHE A 156 -3.32 1.36 -1.83
CA PHE A 156 -2.11 0.73 -1.29
C PHE A 156 -1.29 0.06 -2.39
N ASN A 157 0.03 0.18 -2.30
CA ASN A 157 0.95 -0.56 -3.14
C ASN A 157 1.54 -1.73 -2.35
N GLY A 158 1.17 -2.96 -2.72
CA GLY A 158 1.64 -4.17 -2.07
C GLY A 158 0.53 -5.07 -1.49
N ASP A 159 0.91 -5.87 -0.50
CA ASP A 159 0.01 -6.80 0.22
C ASP A 159 -0.35 -6.23 1.60
N ARG A 160 -1.62 -5.84 1.76
CA ARG A 160 -2.13 -5.27 3.03
C ARG A 160 -2.10 -6.27 4.18
N VAL A 161 -2.34 -7.56 3.90
CA VAL A 161 -2.34 -8.61 4.92
C VAL A 161 -0.93 -8.79 5.46
N ALA A 162 0.05 -8.95 4.58
CA ALA A 162 1.46 -9.06 4.98
C ALA A 162 1.93 -7.81 5.75
N PHE A 163 1.55 -6.62 5.28
CA PHE A 163 1.91 -5.36 5.93
C PHE A 163 1.34 -5.25 7.35
N THR A 164 0.06 -5.57 7.56
CA THR A 164 -0.56 -5.52 8.91
C THR A 164 0.02 -6.56 9.84
N THR A 165 0.32 -7.76 9.37
CA THR A 165 0.96 -8.81 10.16
C THR A 165 2.32 -8.37 10.67
N VAL A 166 3.15 -7.75 9.82
CA VAL A 166 4.47 -7.21 10.24
C VAL A 166 4.32 -6.11 11.29
N LEU A 167 3.32 -5.23 11.17
CA LEU A 167 3.08 -4.19 12.18
C LEU A 167 2.66 -4.76 13.52
N GLU A 168 1.85 -5.81 13.55
CA GLU A 168 1.44 -6.49 14.77
C GLU A 168 2.61 -7.18 15.46
N MET A 169 3.45 -7.88 14.69
CA MET A 169 4.67 -8.52 15.21
C MET A 169 5.64 -7.50 15.83
N ASN A 170 5.83 -6.35 15.18
CA ASN A 170 6.69 -5.29 15.71
C ASN A 170 6.13 -4.66 16.99
N LYS A 171 4.80 -4.58 17.14
CA LYS A 171 4.16 -4.08 18.37
C LYS A 171 4.27 -5.07 19.52
N SER A 172 4.18 -6.36 19.28
CA SER A 172 4.34 -7.40 20.31
C SER A 172 5.77 -7.44 20.84
N SER A 173 6.78 -7.35 19.97
CA SER A 173 8.19 -7.35 20.38
C SER A 173 8.63 -6.12 21.19
N HIS A 174 7.86 -5.02 21.16
CA HIS A 174 8.11 -3.81 21.97
C HIS A 174 7.40 -3.80 23.31
N LYS A 175 6.46 -4.74 23.57
CA LYS A 175 5.77 -4.85 24.86
C LYS A 175 6.51 -5.74 25.87
N ASP A 176 7.44 -6.53 25.40
CA ASP A 176 8.22 -7.49 26.23
C ASP A 176 9.61 -6.94 26.64
N LYS A 177 9.78 -5.62 26.57
CA LYS A 177 10.91 -4.87 27.11
C LYS A 177 10.40 -3.77 28.02
#